data_4beb681776d7d9e4bd6fdc2cbe1b8b23
#
_entry.id   4beb681776d7d9e4bd6fdc2cbe1b8b23
#
_cell.length_a   1.000
_cell.length_b   1.000
_cell.length_c   1.000
_cell.angle_alpha   90.00
_cell.angle_beta   90.00
_cell.angle_gamma   90.00
#
_symmetry.space_group_name_H-M   'P 1'
#
loop_
_entity.id
_entity.type
_entity.pdbx_description
1 polymer ?
#
loop_
_entity_poly.entity_id
_entity_poly.type
_entity_poly.pdbx_seq_one_letter_code
_entity_poly.pdbx_strand_id
1 'polypeptide(L)'
;MKRVTKHGKKRIRERIGVRNTKYNYRQARTKGNYNYQYDGDFRKFLDYLAYKNKHRITVYNNYIYIIKNNKLVTVLSVPEKYKNLTPVYTK
;
A
#
# COMPACT_ATOMS: atom_id res chain seq x y z
N MET A 1 -6.47 4.39 17.62
CA MET A 1 -5.89 5.13 16.48
C MET A 1 -4.70 4.39 15.91
N LYS A 2 -4.64 4.30 14.61
CA LYS A 2 -3.56 3.56 13.97
C LYS A 2 -2.35 4.44 13.77
N ARG A 3 -1.19 3.88 13.98
CA ARG A 3 0.05 4.65 13.95
C ARG A 3 0.86 4.33 12.70
N VAL A 4 1.66 5.30 12.29
CA VAL A 4 2.68 5.10 11.27
C VAL A 4 3.99 4.84 12.00
N THR A 5 4.66 3.74 11.67
CA THR A 5 5.96 3.43 12.29
C THR A 5 7.01 4.45 11.83
N LYS A 6 8.10 4.55 12.57
CA LYS A 6 9.22 5.43 12.20
C LYS A 6 9.73 5.10 10.80
N HIS A 7 9.89 3.83 10.50
CA HIS A 7 10.31 3.38 9.17
C HIS A 7 9.29 3.74 8.10
N GLY A 8 7.99 3.57 8.40
CA GLY A 8 6.93 3.93 7.47
C GLY A 8 6.91 5.41 7.13
N LYS A 9 7.11 6.28 8.13
CA LYS A 9 7.20 7.73 7.89
C LYS A 9 8.32 8.06 6.92
N LYS A 10 9.50 7.50 7.15
CA LYS A 10 10.65 7.71 6.30
C LYS A 10 10.38 7.26 4.87
N ARG A 11 9.79 6.09 4.69
CA ARG A 11 9.49 5.55 3.36
C ARG A 11 8.47 6.39 2.61
N ILE A 12 7.45 6.90 3.30
CA ILE A 12 6.48 7.78 2.66
C ILE A 12 7.16 9.03 2.14
N ARG A 13 8.00 9.66 2.95
CA ARG A 13 8.74 10.86 2.54
C ARG A 13 9.64 10.60 1.34
N GLU A 14 10.39 9.51 1.37
CA GLU A 14 11.33 9.17 0.31
C GLU A 14 10.64 8.86 -1.01
N ARG A 15 9.49 8.17 -0.97
CA ARG A 15 8.85 7.66 -2.18
C ARG A 15 7.76 8.58 -2.73
N ILE A 16 7.03 9.23 -1.85
CA ILE A 16 5.89 10.08 -2.24
C ILE A 16 6.25 11.55 -2.21
N GLY A 17 7.22 11.92 -1.38
CA GLY A 17 7.66 13.31 -1.27
C GLY A 17 6.66 14.20 -0.56
N VAL A 18 5.83 13.65 0.31
CA VAL A 18 4.80 14.41 1.03
C VAL A 18 5.18 14.55 2.50
N ARG A 19 4.73 15.66 3.09
CA ARG A 19 5.05 15.98 4.47
C ARG A 19 4.10 15.33 5.47
N ASN A 20 2.82 15.24 5.12
CA ASN A 20 1.82 14.72 6.04
C ASN A 20 1.66 13.22 5.89
N THR A 21 2.49 12.47 6.60
CA THR A 21 2.47 11.00 6.53
C THR A 21 1.18 10.42 7.09
N LYS A 22 0.62 11.03 8.13
CA LYS A 22 -0.64 10.56 8.72
C LYS A 22 -1.79 10.70 7.73
N TYR A 23 -1.84 11.82 7.02
CA TYR A 23 -2.88 12.04 6.02
C TYR A 23 -2.82 10.99 4.91
N ASN A 24 -1.64 10.74 4.37
CA ASN A 24 -1.47 9.79 3.28
C ASN A 24 -1.78 8.36 3.71
N TYR A 25 -1.38 7.99 4.91
CA TYR A 25 -1.71 6.67 5.44
C TYR A 25 -3.23 6.53 5.61
N ARG A 26 -3.88 7.55 6.14
CA ARG A 26 -5.34 7.55 6.32
C ARG A 26 -6.06 7.42 4.98
N GLN A 27 -5.62 8.16 3.97
CA GLN A 27 -6.21 8.09 2.63
C GLN A 27 -6.03 6.69 2.03
N ALA A 28 -4.86 6.10 2.17
CA ALA A 28 -4.60 4.75 1.69
C ALA A 28 -5.52 3.73 2.34
N ARG A 29 -5.77 3.86 3.65
CA ARG A 29 -6.64 2.93 4.37
C ARG A 29 -8.10 3.07 4.01
N THR A 30 -8.56 4.28 3.71
CA THR A 30 -9.98 4.52 3.41
C THR A 30 -10.28 4.42 1.92
N LYS A 31 -9.38 4.90 1.06
CA LYS A 31 -9.60 4.97 -0.39
C LYS A 31 -8.76 3.97 -1.18
N GLY A 32 -7.76 3.36 -0.56
CA GLY A 32 -6.90 2.41 -1.24
C GLY A 32 -7.61 1.11 -1.55
N ASN A 33 -7.00 0.32 -2.41
CA ASN A 33 -7.55 -0.95 -2.86
C ASN A 33 -6.74 -2.11 -2.29
N TYR A 34 -7.44 -3.19 -1.93
CA TYR A 34 -6.77 -4.38 -1.39
C TYR A 34 -6.30 -5.28 -2.52
N ASN A 35 -5.38 -6.20 -2.20
CA ASN A 35 -4.84 -7.13 -3.17
C ASN A 35 -5.94 -7.95 -3.87
N TYR A 36 -6.94 -8.41 -3.13
CA TYR A 36 -8.00 -9.27 -3.70
C TYR A 36 -8.93 -8.53 -4.66
N GLN A 37 -8.80 -7.21 -4.78
CA GLN A 37 -9.60 -6.43 -5.72
C GLN A 37 -9.03 -6.45 -7.14
N TYR A 38 -7.80 -6.94 -7.30
CA TYR A 38 -7.14 -7.04 -8.60
C TYR A 38 -7.12 -8.48 -9.09
N ASP A 39 -6.77 -8.68 -10.35
CA ASP A 39 -6.57 -10.00 -10.91
C ASP A 39 -5.27 -10.02 -11.73
N GLY A 40 -4.99 -11.17 -12.37
CA GLY A 40 -3.81 -11.32 -13.21
C GLY A 40 -2.50 -11.24 -12.45
N ASP A 41 -1.46 -10.79 -13.16
CA ASP A 41 -0.10 -10.75 -12.61
C ASP A 41 0.04 -9.78 -11.46
N PHE A 42 -0.67 -8.66 -11.49
CA PHE A 42 -0.61 -7.70 -10.40
C PHE A 42 -1.18 -8.30 -9.12
N ARG A 43 -2.29 -9.04 -9.21
CA ARG A 43 -2.86 -9.76 -8.08
C ARG A 43 -1.85 -10.73 -7.49
N LYS A 44 -1.17 -11.49 -8.34
CA LYS A 44 -0.15 -12.44 -7.88
C LYS A 44 1.00 -11.74 -7.19
N PHE A 45 1.45 -10.62 -7.73
CA PHE A 45 2.51 -9.83 -7.13
C PHE A 45 2.12 -9.32 -5.74
N LEU A 46 0.91 -8.77 -5.61
CA LEU A 46 0.41 -8.25 -4.34
C LEU A 46 0.23 -9.38 -3.32
N ASP A 47 -0.32 -10.52 -3.75
CA ASP A 47 -0.50 -11.68 -2.86
C ASP A 47 0.84 -12.19 -2.36
N TYR A 48 1.86 -12.20 -3.22
CA TYR A 48 3.20 -12.59 -2.83
C TYR A 48 3.75 -11.67 -1.75
N LEU A 49 3.60 -10.35 -1.92
CA LEU A 49 4.06 -9.38 -0.92
C LEU A 49 3.34 -9.57 0.41
N ALA A 50 2.03 -9.75 0.38
CA ALA A 50 1.23 -9.94 1.58
C ALA A 50 1.63 -11.24 2.30
N TYR A 51 1.78 -12.32 1.54
CA TYR A 51 2.16 -13.62 2.09
C TYR A 51 3.56 -13.60 2.69
N LYS A 52 4.53 -13.09 1.93
CA LYS A 52 5.93 -13.06 2.36
C LYS A 52 6.11 -12.26 3.65
N ASN A 53 5.42 -11.15 3.77
CA ASN A 53 5.58 -10.27 4.92
C ASN A 53 4.58 -10.55 6.03
N LYS A 54 3.58 -11.41 5.78
CA LYS A 54 2.47 -11.68 6.71
C LYS A 54 1.80 -10.38 7.12
N HIS A 55 1.61 -9.48 6.17
CA HIS A 55 1.06 -8.16 6.41
C HIS A 55 -0.12 -7.91 5.50
N ARG A 56 -0.93 -6.92 5.89
CA ARG A 56 -1.98 -6.41 5.04
C ARG A 56 -1.38 -5.39 4.09
N ILE A 57 -1.85 -5.36 2.85
CA ILE A 57 -1.39 -4.36 1.89
C ILE A 57 -2.56 -3.58 1.32
N THR A 58 -2.28 -2.31 0.98
CA THR A 58 -3.26 -1.41 0.38
C THR A 58 -2.56 -0.64 -0.73
N VAL A 59 -3.18 -0.57 -1.90
CA VAL A 59 -2.65 0.17 -3.05
C VAL A 59 -3.37 1.50 -3.15
N TYR A 60 -2.61 2.58 -3.17
CA TYR A 60 -3.17 3.92 -3.29
C TYR A 60 -2.19 4.83 -4.02
N ASN A 61 -2.68 5.53 -5.03
CA ASN A 61 -1.88 6.51 -5.78
C ASN A 61 -0.58 5.93 -6.37
N ASN A 62 -0.64 4.70 -6.87
CA ASN A 62 0.50 3.99 -7.43
C ASN A 62 1.60 3.67 -6.41
N TYR A 63 1.22 3.57 -5.13
CA TYR A 63 2.11 3.11 -4.07
C TYR A 63 1.43 1.97 -3.32
N ILE A 64 2.25 1.07 -2.79
CA ILE A 64 1.79 -0.08 -2.01
C ILE A 64 2.14 0.16 -0.56
N TYR A 65 1.13 0.23 0.29
CA TYR A 65 1.29 0.45 1.73
C TYR A 65 1.23 -0.90 2.44
N ILE A 66 2.29 -1.25 3.13
CA ILE A 66 2.37 -2.50 3.88
C ILE A 66 2.09 -2.22 5.34
N ILE A 67 1.05 -2.88 5.88
CA ILE A 67 0.50 -2.59 7.20
C ILE A 67 0.54 -3.86 8.04
N LYS A 68 1.07 -3.76 9.25
CA LYS A 68 1.10 -4.84 10.23
C LYS A 68 0.56 -4.36 11.55
N ASN A 69 -0.39 -5.11 12.13
CA ASN A 69 -1.00 -4.76 13.42
C ASN A 69 -1.50 -3.32 13.44
N ASN A 70 -2.16 -2.91 12.36
CA ASN A 70 -2.72 -1.57 12.20
C ASN A 70 -1.67 -0.45 12.18
N LYS A 71 -0.41 -0.79 11.90
CA LYS A 71 0.67 0.18 11.78
C LYS A 71 1.27 0.11 10.38
N LEU A 72 1.58 1.26 9.82
CA LEU A 72 2.27 1.31 8.53
C LEU A 72 3.72 0.91 8.73
N VAL A 73 4.15 -0.14 8.03
CA VAL A 73 5.51 -0.67 8.12
C VAL A 73 6.41 -0.04 7.06
N THR A 74 5.93 0.00 5.81
CA THR A 74 6.71 0.57 4.72
C THR A 74 5.80 0.89 3.54
N VAL A 75 6.34 1.63 2.57
CA VAL A 75 5.67 1.98 1.32
C VAL A 75 6.58 1.60 0.17
N LEU A 76 6.03 0.96 -0.85
CA LEU A 76 6.74 0.59 -2.05
C LEU A 76 6.07 1.25 -3.26
N SER A 77 6.86 1.56 -4.29
CA SER A 77 6.29 2.02 -5.55
C SER A 77 5.67 0.85 -6.30
N VAL A 78 4.54 1.07 -6.95
CA VAL A 78 3.98 0.07 -7.85
C VAL A 78 4.94 -0.06 -9.04
N PRO A 79 5.34 -1.29 -9.43
CA PRO A 79 6.19 -1.46 -10.61
C PRO A 79 5.59 -0.81 -11.85
N GLU A 80 6.44 -0.30 -12.71
CA GLU A 80 6.01 0.48 -13.88
C GLU A 80 4.96 -0.26 -14.72
N LYS A 81 5.15 -1.55 -14.92
CA LYS A 81 4.23 -2.38 -15.72
C LYS A 81 2.83 -2.52 -15.12
N TYR A 82 2.68 -2.21 -13.83
CA TYR A 82 1.39 -2.31 -13.13
C TYR A 82 0.79 -0.95 -12.77
N LYS A 83 1.45 0.14 -13.11
CA LYS A 83 0.93 1.48 -12.78
C LYS A 83 -0.39 1.75 -13.49
N ASN A 84 -1.26 2.49 -12.80
CA ASN A 84 -2.55 2.92 -13.32
C ASN A 84 -3.55 1.79 -13.60
N LEU A 85 -3.28 0.59 -13.09
CA LEU A 85 -4.27 -0.47 -13.13
C LEU A 85 -5.40 -0.16 -12.15
N THR A 86 -6.62 -0.43 -12.58
CA THR A 86 -7.79 -0.23 -11.75
C THR A 86 -8.23 -1.56 -11.14
N PRO A 87 -8.86 -1.53 -9.95
CA PRO A 87 -9.36 -2.76 -9.36
C PRO A 87 -10.49 -3.34 -10.20
N VAL A 88 -10.55 -4.67 -10.25
CA VAL A 88 -11.56 -5.42 -10.99
C VAL A 88 -12.76 -5.75 -10.09
N TYR A 89 -12.50 -5.96 -8.82
CA TYR A 89 -13.50 -6.35 -7.85
C TYR A 89 -13.73 -5.25 -6.83
N THR A 90 -14.94 -5.20 -6.26
CA THR A 90 -15.25 -4.25 -5.19
C THR A 90 -14.73 -4.74 -3.85
N LYS A 91 -14.62 -3.82 -2.92
CA LYS A 91 -14.21 -4.16 -1.55
C LYS A 91 -15.18 -5.08 -0.85
#